data_2d7d2133102fea926e5035c9bc59df43
#
_entry.id   2d7d2133102fea926e5035c9bc59df43
#
_cell.length_a   1.000
_cell.length_b   1.000
_cell.length_c   1.000
_cell.angle_alpha   90.00
_cell.angle_beta   90.00
_cell.angle_gamma   90.00
#
_symmetry.space_group_name_H-M   'P 1'
#
loop_
_entity.id
_entity.type
_entity.pdbx_description
1 polymer ?
#
loop_
_entity_poly.entity_id
_entity_poly.type
_entity_poly.pdbx_seq_one_letter_code
_entity_poly.pdbx_strand_id
1 'polypeptide(L)'
;MYGHVLQLARAVEEGAKPVAGVEVILRRVAEFEEVIKKTADNEFIVKVREQQADIPVCTLDDLREADGVIFGSPTRYGNMTAQMKQLIDSTATLWLKGELEGKPAGVFTSTASTHGGQETTLLTMMVPLIHLGMVIVGVPYSTEGMLHTEARGGTPYGASTIAGPRGELQPTKEDLAIGRALGQRVATITKKLRG
;
A
#
# COMPACT_ATOMS: atom_id res chain seq x y z
N MET A 1 9.57 2.97 7.81
CA MET A 1 10.96 3.18 8.26
C MET A 1 11.67 4.20 7.36
N TYR A 2 11.92 3.97 6.08
CA TYR A 2 12.69 4.89 5.21
C TYR A 2 11.86 5.81 4.30
N GLY A 3 10.55 5.83 4.42
CA GLY A 3 9.66 6.77 3.70
C GLY A 3 9.20 6.35 2.30
N HIS A 4 9.77 5.30 1.68
CA HIS A 4 9.43 4.90 0.31
C HIS A 4 7.96 4.51 0.15
N VAL A 5 7.41 3.73 1.09
CA VAL A 5 5.98 3.37 1.12
C VAL A 5 5.10 4.60 1.31
N LEU A 6 5.54 5.60 2.08
CA LEU A 6 4.82 6.87 2.21
C LEU A 6 4.74 7.61 0.87
N GLN A 7 5.85 7.69 0.13
CA GLN A 7 5.89 8.34 -1.19
C GLN A 7 4.96 7.63 -2.19
N LEU A 8 4.96 6.29 -2.21
CA LEU A 8 4.00 5.53 -3.02
C LEU A 8 2.56 5.74 -2.55
N ALA A 9 2.30 5.79 -1.24
CA ALA A 9 0.97 6.07 -0.71
C ALA A 9 0.45 7.44 -1.15
N ARG A 10 1.31 8.47 -1.15
CA ARG A 10 0.96 9.79 -1.66
C ARG A 10 0.69 9.78 -3.16
N ALA A 11 1.47 9.03 -3.94
CA ALA A 11 1.21 8.87 -5.38
C ALA A 11 -0.13 8.15 -5.65
N VAL A 12 -0.44 7.11 -4.88
CA VAL A 12 -1.74 6.42 -4.93
C VAL A 12 -2.89 7.38 -4.60
N GLU A 13 -2.75 8.17 -3.55
CA GLU A 13 -3.70 9.21 -3.15
C GLU A 13 -3.90 10.25 -4.28
N GLU A 14 -2.81 10.76 -4.85
CA GLU A 14 -2.84 11.69 -5.99
C GLU A 14 -3.59 11.12 -7.20
N GLY A 15 -3.41 9.84 -7.48
CA GLY A 15 -4.09 9.18 -8.59
C GLY A 15 -5.58 8.94 -8.35
N ALA A 16 -5.99 8.71 -7.11
CA ALA A 16 -7.39 8.47 -6.76
C ALA A 16 -8.23 9.77 -6.68
N LYS A 17 -7.65 10.86 -6.17
CA LYS A 17 -8.32 12.15 -5.97
C LYS A 17 -9.07 12.74 -7.18
N PRO A 18 -8.55 12.65 -8.42
CA PRO A 18 -9.25 13.19 -9.60
C PRO A 18 -10.51 12.43 -10.00
N VAL A 19 -10.78 11.26 -9.43
CA VAL A 19 -11.97 10.47 -9.76
C VAL A 19 -13.19 11.13 -9.14
N ALA A 20 -14.04 11.72 -9.96
CA ALA A 20 -15.21 12.49 -9.51
C ALA A 20 -16.15 11.63 -8.63
N GLY A 21 -16.56 12.19 -7.48
CA GLY A 21 -17.43 11.53 -6.52
C GLY A 21 -16.72 10.51 -5.61
N VAL A 22 -15.39 10.55 -5.56
CA VAL A 22 -14.58 9.74 -4.64
C VAL A 22 -13.94 10.66 -3.61
N GLU A 23 -14.10 10.34 -2.34
CA GLU A 23 -13.30 10.87 -1.24
C GLU A 23 -12.13 9.94 -0.97
N VAL A 24 -10.95 10.51 -0.78
CA VAL A 24 -9.72 9.74 -0.54
C VAL A 24 -9.20 10.01 0.86
N ILE A 25 -9.13 8.96 1.67
CA ILE A 25 -8.70 9.04 3.07
C ILE A 25 -7.40 8.26 3.23
N LEU A 26 -6.33 8.96 3.62
CA LEU A 26 -5.05 8.33 3.92
C LEU A 26 -4.98 7.94 5.40
N ARG A 27 -4.54 6.71 5.66
CA ARG A 27 -4.30 6.18 7.00
C ARG A 27 -2.93 5.49 7.07
N ARG A 28 -2.38 5.35 8.26
CA ARG A 28 -1.18 4.54 8.53
C ARG A 28 -1.49 3.42 9.51
N VAL A 29 -0.76 2.33 9.44
CA VAL A 29 -0.80 1.31 10.50
C VAL A 29 -0.03 1.80 11.74
N ALA A 30 -0.45 1.34 12.92
CA ALA A 30 0.27 1.64 14.15
C ALA A 30 1.68 1.04 14.12
N GLU A 31 2.66 1.78 14.63
CA GLU A 31 4.00 1.23 14.86
C GLU A 31 4.08 0.63 16.28
N PHE A 32 4.85 -0.44 16.44
CA PHE A 32 5.07 -1.05 17.72
C PHE A 32 5.97 -0.16 18.61
N GLU A 33 5.60 -0.01 19.87
CA GLU A 33 6.37 0.79 20.84
C GLU A 33 7.83 0.36 20.94
N GLU A 34 8.10 -0.95 20.87
CA GLU A 34 9.46 -1.49 20.89
C GLU A 34 10.29 -1.00 19.69
N VAL A 35 9.67 -0.91 18.51
CA VAL A 35 10.33 -0.38 17.30
C VAL A 35 10.58 1.11 17.45
N ILE A 36 9.63 1.85 18.01
CA ILE A 36 9.77 3.28 18.29
C ILE A 36 10.96 3.51 19.22
N LYS A 37 11.04 2.79 20.35
CA LYS A 37 12.12 2.89 21.34
C LYS A 37 13.48 2.51 20.71
N LYS A 38 13.53 1.39 20.00
CA LYS A 38 14.76 0.88 19.36
C LYS A 38 15.34 1.81 18.28
N THR A 39 14.50 2.65 17.67
CA THR A 39 14.89 3.55 16.57
C THR A 39 14.89 5.03 16.97
N ALA A 40 14.78 5.33 18.26
CA ALA A 40 14.69 6.70 18.77
C ALA A 40 15.95 7.54 18.48
N ASP A 41 17.12 6.91 18.48
CA ASP A 41 18.41 7.57 18.24
C ASP A 41 18.76 7.68 16.74
N ASN A 42 17.92 7.16 15.85
CA ASN A 42 18.14 7.26 14.40
C ASN A 42 17.38 8.48 13.84
N GLU A 43 18.09 9.59 13.69
CA GLU A 43 17.54 10.87 13.23
C GLU A 43 16.78 10.77 11.91
N PHE A 44 17.28 9.94 10.98
CA PHE A 44 16.60 9.74 9.69
C PHE A 44 15.23 9.08 9.86
N ILE A 45 15.14 8.03 10.69
CA ILE A 45 13.88 7.34 10.97
C ILE A 45 12.92 8.25 11.73
N VAL A 46 13.42 9.02 12.70
CA VAL A 46 12.63 10.00 13.44
C VAL A 46 12.03 11.03 12.49
N LYS A 47 12.83 11.62 11.62
CA LYS A 47 12.36 12.60 10.61
C LYS A 47 11.28 12.03 9.68
N VAL A 48 11.45 10.79 9.21
CA VAL A 48 10.42 10.12 8.38
C VAL A 48 9.15 9.86 9.19
N ARG A 49 9.26 9.57 10.48
CA ARG A 49 8.10 9.39 11.37
C ARG A 49 7.35 10.71 11.59
N GLU A 50 8.07 11.81 11.73
CA GLU A 50 7.50 13.16 11.83
C GLU A 50 6.70 13.53 10.58
N GLN A 51 7.16 13.16 9.39
CA GLN A 51 6.44 13.35 8.12
C GLN A 51 5.10 12.59 8.04
N GLN A 52 4.85 11.69 8.96
CA GLN A 52 3.64 10.87 9.04
C GLN A 52 2.79 11.21 10.28
N ALA A 53 3.21 12.19 11.08
CA ALA A 53 2.58 12.48 12.36
C ALA A 53 1.12 12.97 12.20
N ASP A 54 0.84 13.66 11.11
CA ASP A 54 -0.48 14.16 10.73
C ASP A 54 -1.40 13.09 10.11
N ILE A 55 -0.87 11.92 9.74
CA ILE A 55 -1.65 10.83 9.18
C ILE A 55 -2.24 9.99 10.31
N PRO A 56 -3.59 9.94 10.47
CA PRO A 56 -4.20 9.16 11.53
C PRO A 56 -3.90 7.66 11.40
N VAL A 57 -3.90 6.96 12.54
CA VAL A 57 -3.81 5.50 12.56
C VAL A 57 -5.12 4.90 12.07
N CYS A 58 -5.02 3.89 11.20
CA CYS A 58 -6.16 3.16 10.67
C CYS A 58 -6.89 2.42 11.79
N THR A 59 -8.21 2.54 11.80
CA THR A 59 -9.13 1.82 12.67
C THR A 59 -9.91 0.76 11.90
N LEU A 60 -10.60 -0.13 12.60
CA LEU A 60 -11.52 -1.08 11.96
C LEU A 60 -12.73 -0.38 11.34
N ASP A 61 -13.14 0.77 11.89
CA ASP A 61 -14.21 1.57 11.32
C ASP A 61 -13.80 2.20 9.99
N ASP A 62 -12.56 2.67 9.86
CA ASP A 62 -12.04 3.14 8.57
C ASP A 62 -12.15 2.06 7.48
N LEU A 63 -11.87 0.79 7.82
CA LEU A 63 -11.98 -0.34 6.88
C LEU A 63 -13.45 -0.69 6.58
N ARG A 64 -14.31 -0.61 7.61
CA ARG A 64 -15.76 -0.88 7.47
C ARG A 64 -16.43 0.16 6.57
N GLU A 65 -16.11 1.43 6.76
CA GLU A 65 -16.76 2.54 6.07
C GLU A 65 -16.22 2.76 4.65
N ALA A 66 -14.97 2.39 4.39
CA ALA A 66 -14.37 2.50 3.06
C ALA A 66 -15.09 1.61 2.04
N ASP A 67 -15.34 2.13 0.84
CA ASP A 67 -15.92 1.40 -0.30
C ASP A 67 -14.87 0.62 -1.11
N GLY A 68 -13.60 0.98 -0.98
CA GLY A 68 -12.44 0.31 -1.54
C GLY A 68 -11.19 0.67 -0.75
N VAL A 69 -10.20 -0.20 -0.71
CA VAL A 69 -9.00 -0.03 0.12
C VAL A 69 -7.74 -0.36 -0.66
N ILE A 70 -6.68 0.42 -0.46
CA ILE A 70 -5.36 0.13 -1.02
C ILE A 70 -4.37 -0.04 0.12
N PHE A 71 -3.78 -1.24 0.22
CA PHE A 71 -2.86 -1.59 1.31
C PHE A 71 -1.41 -1.46 0.86
N GLY A 72 -0.61 -0.75 1.65
CA GLY A 72 0.81 -0.53 1.38
C GLY A 72 1.72 -1.00 2.51
N SER A 73 2.68 -1.87 2.20
CA SER A 73 3.65 -2.36 3.16
C SER A 73 5.03 -2.53 2.53
N PRO A 74 6.12 -2.17 3.21
CA PRO A 74 7.43 -2.60 2.77
C PRO A 74 7.57 -4.11 2.95
N THR A 75 8.43 -4.74 2.15
CA THR A 75 8.68 -6.18 2.27
C THR A 75 9.34 -6.56 3.60
N ARG A 76 8.96 -7.71 4.09
CA ARG A 76 9.69 -8.49 5.10
C ARG A 76 9.76 -9.94 4.60
N TYR A 77 10.91 -10.30 3.99
CA TYR A 77 11.14 -11.65 3.46
C TYR A 77 10.06 -12.12 2.49
N GLY A 78 9.62 -11.23 1.56
CA GLY A 78 8.56 -11.53 0.59
C GLY A 78 7.14 -11.48 1.16
N ASN A 79 6.95 -10.88 2.32
CA ASN A 79 5.65 -10.70 2.97
C ASN A 79 5.49 -9.27 3.50
N MET A 80 4.30 -8.91 3.95
CA MET A 80 4.02 -7.64 4.63
C MET A 80 4.74 -7.55 5.99
N THR A 81 4.80 -6.34 6.54
CA THR A 81 5.30 -6.14 7.91
C THR A 81 4.34 -6.72 8.95
N ALA A 82 4.89 -7.04 10.14
CA ALA A 82 4.08 -7.48 11.28
C ALA A 82 3.00 -6.46 11.66
N GLN A 83 3.27 -5.15 11.52
CA GLN A 83 2.31 -4.08 11.78
C GLN A 83 1.10 -4.16 10.85
N MET A 84 1.33 -4.36 9.54
CA MET A 84 0.24 -4.53 8.56
C MET A 84 -0.51 -5.84 8.82
N LYS A 85 0.19 -6.92 9.13
CA LYS A 85 -0.43 -8.20 9.44
C LYS A 85 -1.29 -8.11 10.70
N GLN A 86 -0.87 -7.37 11.73
CA GLN A 86 -1.66 -7.15 12.94
C GLN A 86 -2.98 -6.42 12.63
N LEU A 87 -2.96 -5.40 11.77
CA LEU A 87 -4.20 -4.74 11.32
C LEU A 87 -5.13 -5.74 10.63
N ILE A 88 -4.59 -6.55 9.71
CA ILE A 88 -5.38 -7.58 9.01
C ILE A 88 -5.90 -8.64 10.00
N ASP A 89 -5.10 -9.11 10.94
CA ASP A 89 -5.53 -10.10 11.94
C ASP A 89 -6.63 -9.57 12.87
N SER A 90 -6.67 -8.25 13.09
CA SER A 90 -7.73 -7.64 13.90
C SER A 90 -9.08 -7.54 13.19
N THR A 91 -9.15 -7.83 11.87
CA THR A 91 -10.41 -7.75 11.09
C THR A 91 -11.37 -8.94 11.28
N ALA A 92 -11.12 -9.86 12.20
CA ALA A 92 -11.94 -11.05 12.39
C ALA A 92 -13.44 -10.77 12.56
N THR A 93 -13.79 -9.68 13.25
CA THR A 93 -15.20 -9.26 13.43
C THR A 93 -15.83 -8.74 12.14
N LEU A 94 -15.04 -8.05 11.29
CA LEU A 94 -15.49 -7.58 9.98
C LEU A 94 -15.71 -8.76 9.03
N TRP A 95 -14.80 -9.75 9.06
CA TRP A 95 -14.92 -10.98 8.30
C TRP A 95 -16.16 -11.77 8.65
N LEU A 96 -16.42 -12.01 9.95
CA LEU A 96 -17.61 -12.74 10.41
C LEU A 96 -18.93 -12.12 9.94
N LYS A 97 -18.96 -10.80 9.70
CA LYS A 97 -20.13 -10.06 9.23
C LYS A 97 -20.15 -9.80 7.72
N GLY A 98 -19.12 -10.22 6.99
CA GLY A 98 -19.00 -9.95 5.55
C GLY A 98 -18.82 -8.49 5.20
N GLU A 99 -18.35 -7.64 6.15
CA GLU A 99 -18.33 -6.18 5.98
C GLU A 99 -17.28 -5.68 4.96
N LEU A 100 -16.38 -6.56 4.51
CA LEU A 100 -15.37 -6.27 3.48
C LEU A 100 -15.65 -6.96 2.14
N GLU A 101 -16.68 -7.80 2.06
CA GLU A 101 -17.01 -8.55 0.85
C GLU A 101 -17.37 -7.63 -0.32
N GLY A 102 -16.81 -7.93 -1.49
CA GLY A 102 -17.05 -7.18 -2.72
C GLY A 102 -16.32 -5.83 -2.83
N LYS A 103 -15.65 -5.36 -1.77
CA LYS A 103 -14.90 -4.11 -1.83
C LYS A 103 -13.61 -4.28 -2.65
N PRO A 104 -13.32 -3.39 -3.62
CA PRO A 104 -12.06 -3.40 -4.36
C PRO A 104 -10.85 -3.22 -3.44
N ALA A 105 -9.82 -4.02 -3.66
CA ALA A 105 -8.56 -3.95 -2.92
C ALA A 105 -7.37 -3.87 -3.86
N GLY A 106 -6.52 -2.86 -3.70
CA GLY A 106 -5.21 -2.76 -4.34
C GLY A 106 -4.08 -2.97 -3.32
N VAL A 107 -2.88 -3.28 -3.83
CA VAL A 107 -1.69 -3.44 -2.97
C VAL A 107 -0.48 -2.74 -3.57
N PHE A 108 0.45 -2.25 -2.72
CA PHE A 108 1.74 -1.71 -3.16
C PHE A 108 2.84 -2.00 -2.14
N THR A 109 4.10 -2.01 -2.60
CA THR A 109 5.24 -2.38 -1.75
C THR A 109 6.52 -1.61 -2.06
N SER A 110 7.51 -1.73 -1.18
CA SER A 110 8.88 -1.30 -1.38
C SER A 110 9.83 -2.40 -0.95
N THR A 111 10.89 -2.63 -1.72
CA THR A 111 11.93 -3.63 -1.45
C THR A 111 13.32 -3.00 -1.48
N ALA A 112 14.32 -3.67 -0.90
CA ALA A 112 15.69 -3.17 -0.96
C ALA A 112 16.37 -3.45 -2.32
N SER A 113 15.93 -4.47 -3.05
CA SER A 113 16.56 -4.89 -4.31
C SER A 113 15.52 -5.39 -5.32
N THR A 114 15.93 -5.52 -6.58
CA THR A 114 15.07 -6.00 -7.69
C THR A 114 14.40 -7.34 -7.36
N HIS A 115 15.16 -8.29 -6.85
CA HIS A 115 14.67 -9.62 -6.47
C HIS A 115 14.37 -9.75 -4.97
N GLY A 116 14.20 -8.63 -4.27
CA GLY A 116 13.92 -8.57 -2.83
C GLY A 116 12.50 -8.91 -2.41
N GLY A 117 11.68 -9.45 -3.33
CA GLY A 117 10.31 -9.87 -3.06
C GLY A 117 9.27 -8.82 -3.48
N GLN A 118 9.50 -8.05 -4.53
CA GLN A 118 8.52 -7.08 -5.04
C GLN A 118 7.18 -7.78 -5.33
N GLU A 119 7.18 -8.83 -6.15
CA GLU A 119 5.97 -9.55 -6.55
C GLU A 119 5.43 -10.42 -5.41
N THR A 120 6.31 -11.18 -4.73
CA THR A 120 5.87 -12.08 -3.65
C THR A 120 5.21 -11.34 -2.51
N THR A 121 5.70 -10.14 -2.14
CA THR A 121 5.06 -9.32 -1.09
C THR A 121 3.65 -8.91 -1.49
N LEU A 122 3.44 -8.49 -2.74
CA LEU A 122 2.12 -8.13 -3.25
C LEU A 122 1.19 -9.34 -3.26
N LEU A 123 1.65 -10.47 -3.80
CA LEU A 123 0.87 -11.71 -3.87
C LEU A 123 0.50 -12.24 -2.47
N THR A 124 1.44 -12.24 -1.54
CA THR A 124 1.16 -12.68 -0.16
C THR A 124 0.23 -11.73 0.60
N MET A 125 0.25 -10.42 0.28
CA MET A 125 -0.74 -9.47 0.79
C MET A 125 -2.15 -9.74 0.25
N MET A 126 -2.27 -10.16 -1.02
CA MET A 126 -3.58 -10.45 -1.63
C MET A 126 -4.28 -11.64 -0.98
N VAL A 127 -3.52 -12.65 -0.52
CA VAL A 127 -4.11 -13.87 0.06
C VAL A 127 -5.12 -13.55 1.18
N PRO A 128 -4.76 -12.84 2.26
CA PRO A 128 -5.75 -12.50 3.30
C PRO A 128 -6.89 -11.60 2.77
N LEU A 129 -6.65 -10.72 1.80
CA LEU A 129 -7.69 -9.87 1.23
C LEU A 129 -8.73 -10.68 0.46
N ILE A 130 -8.30 -11.76 -0.22
CA ILE A 130 -9.21 -12.73 -0.86
C ILE A 130 -10.04 -13.48 0.20
N HIS A 131 -9.43 -13.88 1.33
CA HIS A 131 -10.15 -14.48 2.45
C HIS A 131 -11.18 -13.54 3.10
N LEU A 132 -10.94 -12.23 3.02
CA LEU A 132 -11.89 -11.20 3.45
C LEU A 132 -13.00 -10.92 2.42
N GLY A 133 -13.03 -11.65 1.28
CA GLY A 133 -14.01 -11.48 0.22
C GLY A 133 -13.80 -10.25 -0.67
N MET A 134 -12.63 -9.61 -0.59
CA MET A 134 -12.34 -8.41 -1.37
C MET A 134 -12.04 -8.74 -2.84
N VAL A 135 -12.31 -7.78 -3.75
CA VAL A 135 -12.05 -7.88 -5.18
C VAL A 135 -10.66 -7.29 -5.48
N ILE A 136 -9.71 -8.15 -5.85
CA ILE A 136 -8.34 -7.71 -6.10
C ILE A 136 -8.24 -6.91 -7.40
N VAL A 137 -7.59 -5.74 -7.31
CA VAL A 137 -7.36 -4.82 -8.42
C VAL A 137 -5.86 -4.61 -8.63
N GLY A 138 -5.33 -5.12 -9.73
CA GLY A 138 -3.94 -4.92 -10.13
C GLY A 138 -3.74 -3.75 -11.09
N VAL A 139 -2.55 -3.62 -11.67
CA VAL A 139 -2.16 -2.61 -12.66
C VAL A 139 -2.04 -3.25 -14.04
N PRO A 140 -2.82 -2.81 -15.05
CA PRO A 140 -2.76 -3.41 -16.39
C PRO A 140 -1.47 -3.01 -17.13
N TYR A 141 -0.99 -3.88 -18.00
CA TYR A 141 0.19 -3.60 -18.84
C TYR A 141 0.01 -2.45 -19.82
N SER A 142 -1.22 -2.00 -20.09
CA SER A 142 -1.50 -0.78 -20.84
C SER A 142 -1.14 0.50 -20.08
N THR A 143 -0.81 0.41 -18.79
CA THR A 143 -0.32 1.55 -18.01
C THR A 143 1.07 1.94 -18.49
N GLU A 144 1.29 3.24 -18.73
CA GLU A 144 2.58 3.77 -19.13
C GLU A 144 3.65 3.39 -18.10
N GLY A 145 4.81 2.93 -18.59
CA GLY A 145 5.93 2.49 -17.76
C GLY A 145 5.87 1.04 -17.29
N MET A 146 4.78 0.29 -17.55
CA MET A 146 4.70 -1.12 -17.13
C MET A 146 5.59 -2.07 -17.95
N LEU A 147 5.83 -1.77 -19.23
CA LEU A 147 6.73 -2.56 -20.08
C LEU A 147 8.13 -1.97 -20.00
N HIS A 148 8.97 -2.50 -19.13
CA HIS A 148 10.35 -2.05 -18.92
C HIS A 148 11.30 -3.23 -18.69
N THR A 149 12.59 -3.02 -18.94
CA THR A 149 13.68 -4.00 -18.74
C THR A 149 14.70 -3.53 -17.70
N GLU A 150 14.56 -2.31 -17.19
CA GLU A 150 15.44 -1.77 -16.16
C GLU A 150 15.06 -2.30 -14.77
N ALA A 151 16.06 -2.25 -13.87
CA ALA A 151 15.87 -2.61 -12.46
C ALA A 151 15.10 -1.49 -11.73
N ARG A 152 13.78 -1.55 -11.74
CA ARG A 152 12.88 -0.62 -11.04
C ARG A 152 11.60 -1.32 -10.58
N GLY A 153 10.71 -0.58 -9.94
CA GLY A 153 9.41 -1.08 -9.52
C GLY A 153 8.39 -1.17 -10.64
N GLY A 154 7.19 -1.58 -10.29
CA GLY A 154 6.05 -1.74 -11.19
C GLY A 154 5.81 -3.18 -11.61
N THR A 155 4.70 -3.74 -11.15
CA THR A 155 4.27 -5.10 -11.46
C THR A 155 2.76 -5.10 -11.74
N PRO A 156 2.23 -6.10 -12.48
CA PRO A 156 0.78 -6.22 -12.70
C PRO A 156 -0.01 -6.50 -11.41
N TYR A 157 0.67 -6.97 -10.38
CA TYR A 157 0.05 -7.24 -9.06
C TYR A 157 -0.17 -5.98 -8.24
N GLY A 158 0.61 -4.91 -8.50
CA GLY A 158 0.50 -3.64 -7.78
C GLY A 158 1.73 -2.77 -7.99
N ALA A 159 1.70 -1.54 -7.47
CA ALA A 159 2.83 -0.64 -7.53
C ALA A 159 3.96 -1.08 -6.60
N SER A 160 5.20 -0.89 -7.02
CA SER A 160 6.37 -1.18 -6.19
C SER A 160 7.51 -0.20 -6.46
N THR A 161 8.51 -0.18 -5.58
CA THR A 161 9.75 0.60 -5.75
C THR A 161 10.93 -0.11 -5.12
N ILE A 162 12.14 0.13 -5.64
CA ILE A 162 13.40 -0.37 -5.11
C ILE A 162 14.07 0.73 -4.30
N ALA A 163 14.27 0.50 -3.01
CA ALA A 163 14.80 1.46 -2.06
C ALA A 163 16.34 1.47 -1.95
N GLY A 164 17.01 0.42 -2.45
CA GLY A 164 18.41 0.16 -2.13
C GLY A 164 18.60 -0.48 -0.76
N PRO A 165 19.76 -1.15 -0.50
CA PRO A 165 20.00 -1.89 0.74
C PRO A 165 20.05 -0.99 1.98
N ARG A 166 20.30 0.30 1.82
CA ARG A 166 20.31 1.30 2.91
C ARG A 166 19.14 2.28 2.85
N GLY A 167 18.21 2.09 1.89
CA GLY A 167 17.09 3.01 1.65
C GLY A 167 17.51 4.29 0.93
N GLU A 168 18.63 4.27 0.21
CA GLU A 168 19.24 5.43 -0.45
C GLU A 168 18.59 5.80 -1.78
N LEU A 169 17.94 4.85 -2.45
CA LEU A 169 17.28 5.10 -3.73
C LEU A 169 15.87 5.67 -3.49
N GLN A 170 15.54 6.72 -4.18
CA GLN A 170 14.18 7.25 -4.14
C GLN A 170 13.30 6.57 -5.19
N PRO A 171 11.97 6.47 -4.98
CA PRO A 171 11.06 6.02 -6.02
C PRO A 171 11.27 6.79 -7.32
N THR A 172 11.34 6.08 -8.44
CA THR A 172 11.46 6.71 -9.76
C THR A 172 10.16 7.43 -10.14
N LYS A 173 10.22 8.29 -11.16
CA LYS A 173 9.02 8.95 -11.69
C LYS A 173 8.01 7.92 -12.19
N GLU A 174 8.49 6.85 -12.77
CA GLU A 174 7.70 5.73 -13.29
C GLU A 174 7.07 4.93 -12.15
N ASP A 175 7.80 4.62 -11.08
CA ASP A 175 7.25 3.96 -9.89
C ASP A 175 6.06 4.75 -9.32
N LEU A 176 6.22 6.08 -9.21
CA LEU A 176 5.18 6.98 -8.73
C LEU A 176 4.02 7.10 -9.74
N ALA A 177 4.29 7.07 -11.06
CA ALA A 177 3.24 7.07 -12.08
C ALA A 177 2.39 5.80 -12.02
N ILE A 178 3.01 4.63 -11.82
CA ILE A 178 2.31 3.36 -11.61
C ILE A 178 1.50 3.38 -10.29
N GLY A 179 2.04 4.01 -9.24
CA GLY A 179 1.30 4.27 -8.00
C GLY A 179 0.03 5.09 -8.23
N ARG A 180 0.12 6.18 -9.00
CA ARG A 180 -1.05 6.99 -9.39
C ARG A 180 -2.05 6.19 -10.22
N ALA A 181 -1.58 5.40 -11.18
CA ALA A 181 -2.44 4.55 -12.00
C ALA A 181 -3.20 3.52 -11.15
N LEU A 182 -2.55 2.90 -10.16
CA LEU A 182 -3.19 2.00 -9.19
C LEU A 182 -4.30 2.74 -8.43
N GLY A 183 -4.01 3.92 -7.88
CA GLY A 183 -4.97 4.74 -7.14
C GLY A 183 -6.20 5.10 -7.97
N GLN A 184 -5.98 5.63 -9.17
CA GLN A 184 -7.05 5.97 -10.11
C GLN A 184 -7.90 4.76 -10.49
N ARG A 185 -7.27 3.62 -10.73
CA ARG A 185 -7.96 2.39 -11.13
C ARG A 185 -8.84 1.84 -10.02
N VAL A 186 -8.31 1.72 -8.80
CA VAL A 186 -9.10 1.25 -7.64
C VAL A 186 -10.27 2.20 -7.39
N ALA A 187 -10.05 3.50 -7.35
CA ALA A 187 -11.10 4.49 -7.16
C ALA A 187 -12.19 4.40 -8.25
N THR A 188 -11.79 4.24 -9.52
CA THR A 188 -12.73 4.09 -10.65
C THR A 188 -13.58 2.82 -10.55
N ILE A 189 -12.96 1.70 -10.16
CA ILE A 189 -13.68 0.43 -9.98
C ILE A 189 -14.61 0.52 -8.77
N THR A 190 -14.14 1.07 -7.67
CA THR A 190 -14.96 1.31 -6.46
C THR A 190 -16.21 2.10 -6.79
N LYS A 191 -16.06 3.21 -7.51
CA LYS A 191 -17.20 4.03 -7.96
C LYS A 191 -18.18 3.23 -8.82
N LYS A 192 -17.70 2.41 -9.77
CA LYS A 192 -18.55 1.60 -10.64
C LYS A 192 -19.32 0.52 -9.91
N LEU A 193 -18.77 -0.03 -8.83
CA LEU A 193 -19.44 -1.09 -8.05
C LEU A 193 -20.45 -0.54 -7.04
N ARG A 194 -20.35 0.76 -6.72
CA ARG A 194 -21.31 1.43 -5.84
C ARG A 194 -22.55 1.98 -6.56
N GLY A 195 -22.48 2.16 -7.88
CA GLY A 195 -23.58 2.68 -8.72
C GLY A 195 -23.44 4.18 -8.96
#